data_d757ecfa40a09308112d2f8422af53a7
#
_entry.id   d757ecfa40a09308112d2f8422af53a7
#
_cell.length_a   1.000
_cell.length_b   1.000
_cell.length_c   1.000
_cell.angle_alpha   90.00
_cell.angle_beta   90.00
_cell.angle_gamma   90.00
#
_symmetry.space_group_name_H-M   'P 1'
#
loop_
_entity.id
_entity.type
_entity.pdbx_description
1 polymer ?
#
loop_
_entity_poly.entity_id
_entity_poly.type
_entity_poly.pdbx_seq_one_letter_code
_entity_poly.pdbx_strand_id
1 'polypeptide(L)'
;IAEVFNPFNNDEFILQDNRTYKLNNFKPSVYMLLEHELNQELIFNLENSAIGKLILHLVNNNINRLYFVANWLSFFFQGFKKSQVALVLLGEQGAGKGIFFNEVIKPLFGEDFVKTINDKSLNTNYKGSLVENTLFFNLDEISAKNSSSASIKNFLKALVTNASITAEKKFKNLEKETPIYGQILITSNELYALEIEPSDRRFTVFSTSGNLSHYSF
;
A
#
# COMPACT_ATOMS: atom_id res chain seq x y z
N ILE A 1 -19.69 -17.41 -14.55
CA ILE A 1 -18.95 -17.94 -13.40
C ILE A 1 -18.88 -16.81 -12.38
N ALA A 2 -19.19 -17.09 -11.11
CA ALA A 2 -19.03 -16.09 -10.05
C ALA A 2 -17.53 -15.88 -9.77
N GLU A 3 -17.16 -14.64 -9.42
CA GLU A 3 -15.79 -14.23 -9.18
C GLU A 3 -15.55 -13.93 -7.71
N VAL A 4 -14.32 -14.14 -7.27
CA VAL A 4 -13.83 -13.81 -5.92
C VAL A 4 -12.40 -13.27 -6.03
N PHE A 5 -12.04 -12.36 -5.15
CA PHE A 5 -10.65 -11.95 -4.94
C PHE A 5 -10.17 -12.54 -3.61
N ASN A 6 -9.28 -13.52 -3.70
CA ASN A 6 -8.67 -14.15 -2.53
C ASN A 6 -7.15 -14.22 -2.68
N PRO A 7 -6.40 -13.28 -2.09
CA PRO A 7 -4.95 -13.24 -2.20
C PRO A 7 -4.24 -14.32 -1.36
N PHE A 8 -4.98 -15.05 -0.54
CA PHE A 8 -4.43 -16.14 0.30
C PHE A 8 -4.47 -17.50 -0.37
N ASN A 9 -4.98 -17.58 -1.59
CA ASN A 9 -5.06 -18.80 -2.38
C ASN A 9 -4.62 -18.50 -3.82
N ASN A 10 -3.66 -19.28 -4.32
CA ASN A 10 -3.12 -19.12 -5.67
C ASN A 10 -3.89 -19.96 -6.72
N ASP A 11 -4.87 -20.77 -6.29
CA ASP A 11 -5.69 -21.54 -7.23
C ASP A 11 -6.58 -20.62 -8.05
N GLU A 12 -6.65 -20.88 -9.35
CA GLU A 12 -7.53 -20.15 -10.27
C GLU A 12 -9.01 -20.36 -9.95
N PHE A 13 -9.37 -21.55 -9.46
CA PHE A 13 -10.74 -21.89 -9.08
C PHE A 13 -10.80 -22.27 -7.61
N ILE A 14 -11.59 -21.55 -6.86
CA ILE A 14 -11.79 -21.78 -5.43
C ILE A 14 -13.12 -22.48 -5.20
N LEU A 15 -13.09 -23.66 -4.58
CA LEU A 15 -14.27 -24.40 -4.19
C LEU A 15 -15.01 -23.67 -3.05
N GLN A 16 -16.29 -23.37 -3.26
CA GLN A 16 -17.20 -22.86 -2.26
C GLN A 16 -18.32 -23.86 -1.98
N ASP A 17 -18.69 -24.06 -0.72
CA ASP A 17 -19.86 -24.85 -0.31
C ASP A 17 -19.91 -26.27 -0.91
N ASN A 18 -18.75 -26.94 -1.08
CA ASN A 18 -18.57 -28.29 -1.59
C ASN A 18 -19.17 -28.60 -2.98
N ARG A 19 -19.73 -27.62 -3.70
CA ARG A 19 -20.40 -27.86 -5.00
C ARG A 19 -20.17 -26.78 -6.05
N THR A 20 -19.73 -25.58 -5.66
CA THR A 20 -19.58 -24.47 -6.58
C THR A 20 -18.16 -23.94 -6.60
N TYR A 21 -17.64 -23.68 -7.79
CA TYR A 21 -16.35 -23.04 -7.97
C TYR A 21 -16.55 -21.57 -8.30
N LYS A 22 -15.69 -20.73 -7.74
CA LYS A 22 -15.54 -19.31 -8.11
C LYS A 22 -14.19 -19.11 -8.78
N LEU A 23 -14.17 -18.27 -9.81
CA LEU A 23 -12.93 -17.82 -10.41
C LEU A 23 -12.23 -16.85 -9.45
N ASN A 24 -10.97 -17.15 -9.11
CA ASN A 24 -10.14 -16.24 -8.32
C ASN A 24 -9.52 -15.19 -9.24
N ASN A 25 -9.85 -13.93 -9.01
CA ASN A 25 -9.27 -12.82 -9.75
C ASN A 25 -7.86 -12.44 -9.29
N PHE A 26 -7.40 -13.01 -8.17
CA PHE A 26 -6.03 -12.81 -7.73
C PHE A 26 -5.05 -13.61 -8.59
N LYS A 27 -4.00 -12.95 -9.08
CA LYS A 27 -2.88 -13.57 -9.77
C LYS A 27 -1.59 -13.12 -9.09
N PRO A 28 -0.83 -14.04 -8.49
CA PRO A 28 0.41 -13.68 -7.81
C PRO A 28 1.41 -13.08 -8.80
N SER A 29 2.18 -12.10 -8.35
CA SER A 29 3.29 -11.56 -9.12
C SER A 29 4.41 -12.58 -9.25
N VAL A 30 5.33 -12.37 -10.18
CA VAL A 30 6.52 -13.23 -10.33
C VAL A 30 7.34 -13.31 -9.06
N TYR A 31 7.39 -12.23 -8.29
CA TYR A 31 8.13 -12.17 -7.01
C TYR A 31 7.47 -12.98 -5.90
N MET A 32 6.13 -13.12 -5.91
CA MET A 32 5.37 -13.95 -4.96
C MET A 32 5.53 -15.44 -5.25
N LEU A 33 5.90 -15.79 -6.48
CA LEU A 33 6.11 -17.17 -6.93
C LEU A 33 7.55 -17.63 -6.79
N LEU A 34 8.48 -16.74 -6.39
CA LEU A 34 9.87 -17.14 -6.17
C LEU A 34 9.96 -18.13 -5.01
N GLU A 35 10.45 -19.33 -5.29
CA GLU A 35 10.81 -20.29 -4.28
C GLU A 35 12.09 -19.83 -3.59
N HIS A 36 12.03 -19.68 -2.27
CA HIS A 36 13.22 -19.42 -1.47
C HIS A 36 13.94 -20.75 -1.22
N GLU A 37 15.10 -20.96 -1.82
CA GLU A 37 16.01 -22.02 -1.39
C GLU A 37 16.52 -21.67 0.02
N LEU A 38 15.91 -22.27 1.03
CA LEU A 38 16.17 -22.03 2.45
C LEU A 38 17.61 -22.36 2.89
N ASN A 39 18.45 -22.91 2.00
CA ASN A 39 19.78 -23.41 2.30
C ASN A 39 20.94 -22.51 1.83
N GLN A 40 20.67 -21.38 1.18
CA GLN A 40 21.70 -20.40 0.86
C GLN A 40 21.59 -19.22 1.82
N GLU A 41 22.61 -19.02 2.65
CA GLU A 41 22.82 -17.72 3.31
C GLU A 41 23.08 -16.68 2.21
N LEU A 42 22.02 -16.09 1.68
CA LEU A 42 22.15 -14.90 0.84
C LEU A 42 22.66 -13.76 1.74
N ILE A 43 23.95 -13.51 1.69
CA ILE A 43 24.54 -12.30 2.27
C ILE A 43 24.06 -11.13 1.40
N PHE A 44 22.84 -10.68 1.65
CA PHE A 44 22.27 -9.52 0.96
C PHE A 44 22.53 -8.28 1.78
N ASN A 45 23.32 -7.37 1.24
CA ASN A 45 23.54 -6.07 1.87
C ASN A 45 22.46 -5.08 1.35
N LEU A 46 21.37 -4.94 2.13
CA LEU A 46 20.26 -4.06 1.80
C LEU A 46 20.74 -2.62 1.58
N GLU A 47 21.61 -2.11 2.45
CA GLU A 47 22.07 -0.71 2.44
C GLU A 47 22.78 -0.34 1.14
N ASN A 48 23.52 -1.28 0.56
CA ASN A 48 24.27 -1.06 -0.68
C ASN A 48 23.47 -1.41 -1.95
N SER A 49 22.30 -1.99 -1.81
CA SER A 49 21.41 -2.26 -2.94
C SER A 49 20.78 -0.96 -3.49
N ALA A 50 20.39 -0.95 -4.76
CA ALA A 50 19.70 0.19 -5.36
C ALA A 50 18.39 0.53 -4.61
N ILE A 51 17.62 -0.51 -4.23
CA ILE A 51 16.38 -0.34 -3.46
C ILE A 51 16.69 0.21 -2.07
N GLY A 52 17.71 -0.32 -1.40
CA GLY A 52 18.11 0.15 -0.07
C GLY A 52 18.57 1.60 -0.07
N LYS A 53 19.36 2.01 -1.07
CA LYS A 53 19.78 3.41 -1.24
C LYS A 53 18.59 4.34 -1.51
N LEU A 54 17.63 3.91 -2.35
CA LEU A 54 16.40 4.67 -2.57
C LEU A 54 15.59 4.82 -1.27
N ILE A 55 15.37 3.74 -0.53
CA ILE A 55 14.64 3.81 0.76
C ILE A 55 15.41 4.68 1.75
N LEU A 56 16.73 4.54 1.84
CA LEU A 56 17.57 5.34 2.73
C LEU A 56 17.40 6.84 2.45
N HIS A 57 17.39 7.22 1.17
CA HIS A 57 17.10 8.58 0.74
C HIS A 57 15.68 9.04 1.14
N LEU A 58 14.68 8.19 0.97
CA LEU A 58 13.27 8.47 1.33
C LEU A 58 13.04 8.62 2.83
N VAL A 59 13.95 8.13 3.67
CA VAL A 59 13.86 8.24 5.13
C VAL A 59 14.92 9.16 5.74
N ASN A 60 15.40 10.12 4.96
CA ASN A 60 16.39 11.12 5.35
C ASN A 60 17.70 10.51 5.84
N ASN A 61 18.24 9.55 5.10
CA ASN A 61 19.52 8.87 5.34
C ASN A 61 19.64 8.24 6.75
N ASN A 62 18.52 7.80 7.31
CA ASN A 62 18.49 7.15 8.62
C ASN A 62 18.37 5.63 8.47
N ILE A 63 19.41 4.91 8.90
CA ILE A 63 19.52 3.47 8.76
C ILE A 63 18.43 2.68 9.53
N ASN A 64 18.04 3.14 10.71
CA ASN A 64 16.99 2.48 11.48
C ASN A 64 15.63 2.61 10.79
N ARG A 65 15.38 3.75 10.12
CA ARG A 65 14.16 3.97 9.34
C ARG A 65 14.18 3.15 8.05
N LEU A 66 15.33 2.96 7.41
CA LEU A 66 15.49 2.04 6.29
C LEU A 66 15.01 0.64 6.66
N TYR A 67 15.54 0.09 7.77
CA TYR A 67 15.12 -1.24 8.24
C TYR A 67 13.65 -1.29 8.67
N PHE A 68 13.11 -0.20 9.23
CA PHE A 68 11.69 -0.11 9.51
C PHE A 68 10.86 -0.26 8.22
N VAL A 69 11.18 0.49 7.15
CA VAL A 69 10.44 0.42 5.88
C VAL A 69 10.57 -0.95 5.24
N ALA A 70 11.78 -1.51 5.23
CA ALA A 70 12.02 -2.86 4.69
C ALA A 70 11.21 -3.93 5.45
N ASN A 71 11.22 -3.90 6.77
CA ASN A 71 10.45 -4.83 7.61
C ASN A 71 8.94 -4.63 7.46
N TRP A 72 8.47 -3.37 7.38
CA TRP A 72 7.06 -3.04 7.16
C TRP A 72 6.55 -3.60 5.83
N LEU A 73 7.35 -3.47 4.77
CA LEU A 73 7.03 -3.99 3.44
C LEU A 73 7.09 -5.53 3.41
N SER A 74 8.16 -6.10 3.97
CA SER A 74 8.36 -7.55 4.03
C SER A 74 7.28 -8.26 4.85
N PHE A 75 6.89 -7.69 5.99
CA PHE A 75 5.81 -8.22 6.82
C PHE A 75 4.50 -8.35 6.05
N PHE A 76 4.16 -7.33 5.26
CA PHE A 76 2.96 -7.39 4.44
C PHE A 76 3.11 -8.34 3.25
N PHE A 77 4.26 -8.33 2.59
CA PHE A 77 4.53 -9.17 1.42
C PHE A 77 4.45 -10.68 1.74
N GLN A 78 4.90 -11.10 2.92
CA GLN A 78 4.93 -12.50 3.32
C GLN A 78 3.56 -13.16 3.50
N GLY A 79 2.51 -12.42 3.76
CA GLY A 79 1.22 -13.04 4.05
C GLY A 79 0.01 -12.10 3.93
N PHE A 80 0.17 -10.94 3.32
CA PHE A 80 -0.87 -9.92 3.12
C PHE A 80 -1.60 -9.51 4.40
N LYS A 81 -0.91 -9.66 5.54
CA LYS A 81 -1.42 -9.23 6.83
C LYS A 81 -1.08 -7.76 7.04
N LYS A 82 -2.09 -6.92 7.17
CA LYS A 82 -1.88 -5.49 7.40
C LYS A 82 -1.14 -5.25 8.72
N SER A 83 -0.12 -4.40 8.69
CA SER A 83 0.62 -3.98 9.89
C SER A 83 -0.17 -3.02 10.79
N GLN A 84 -1.34 -2.56 10.33
CA GLN A 84 -2.15 -1.50 10.95
C GLN A 84 -1.41 -0.16 11.08
N VAL A 85 -0.37 0.02 10.27
CA VAL A 85 0.42 1.25 10.18
C VAL A 85 0.55 1.66 8.73
N ALA A 86 0.13 2.86 8.40
CA ALA A 86 0.39 3.50 7.11
C ALA A 86 1.77 4.17 7.14
N LEU A 87 2.55 3.99 6.08
CA LEU A 87 3.78 4.72 5.88
C LEU A 87 3.47 6.05 5.19
N VAL A 88 3.97 7.15 5.73
CA VAL A 88 3.80 8.49 5.19
C VAL A 88 5.17 9.06 4.81
N LEU A 89 5.36 9.38 3.54
CA LEU A 89 6.59 9.98 3.01
C LEU A 89 6.30 11.42 2.57
N LEU A 90 6.86 12.37 3.31
CA LEU A 90 6.73 13.80 3.05
C LEU A 90 8.03 14.36 2.50
N GLY A 91 7.95 15.19 1.47
CA GLY A 91 9.13 15.86 0.94
C GLY A 91 8.92 16.40 -0.46
N GLU A 92 9.85 17.19 -0.94
CA GLU A 92 9.74 17.87 -2.21
C GLU A 92 9.54 16.96 -3.43
N GLN A 93 9.09 17.54 -4.51
CA GLN A 93 8.99 16.87 -5.79
C GLN A 93 10.38 16.40 -6.26
N GLY A 94 10.45 15.21 -6.85
CA GLY A 94 11.73 14.63 -7.30
C GLY A 94 12.50 13.86 -6.22
N ALA A 95 12.00 13.74 -4.99
CA ALA A 95 12.62 12.96 -3.92
C ALA A 95 12.55 11.43 -4.10
N GLY A 96 11.96 10.92 -5.18
CA GLY A 96 11.92 9.46 -5.45
C GLY A 96 10.71 8.72 -4.90
N LYS A 97 9.74 9.42 -4.29
CA LYS A 97 8.50 8.79 -3.77
C LYS A 97 7.75 7.99 -4.84
N GLY A 98 7.57 8.59 -6.03
CA GLY A 98 6.93 7.94 -7.17
C GLY A 98 7.76 6.78 -7.73
N ILE A 99 9.10 6.85 -7.71
CA ILE A 99 9.98 5.76 -8.10
C ILE A 99 9.78 4.57 -7.17
N PHE A 100 9.79 4.80 -5.86
CA PHE A 100 9.54 3.73 -4.88
C PHE A 100 8.21 3.03 -5.12
N PHE A 101 7.15 3.80 -5.39
CA PHE A 101 5.85 3.22 -5.67
C PHE A 101 5.81 2.46 -7.00
N ASN A 102 6.29 3.06 -8.08
CA ASN A 102 6.16 2.48 -9.42
C ASN A 102 7.16 1.34 -9.69
N GLU A 103 8.42 1.47 -9.23
CA GLU A 103 9.48 0.52 -9.55
C GLU A 103 9.71 -0.54 -8.46
N VAL A 104 9.16 -0.34 -7.25
CA VAL A 104 9.30 -1.31 -6.17
C VAL A 104 7.94 -1.91 -5.79
N ILE A 105 6.97 -1.06 -5.38
CA ILE A 105 5.69 -1.55 -4.86
C ILE A 105 4.86 -2.24 -5.95
N LYS A 106 4.67 -1.61 -7.09
CA LYS A 106 3.86 -2.16 -8.18
C LYS A 106 4.36 -3.52 -8.69
N PRO A 107 5.65 -3.69 -9.00
CA PRO A 107 6.15 -5.00 -9.42
C PRO A 107 5.99 -6.08 -8.37
N LEU A 108 6.21 -5.75 -7.08
CA LEU A 108 6.07 -6.71 -5.99
C LEU A 108 4.65 -7.24 -5.85
N PHE A 109 3.63 -6.37 -5.93
CA PHE A 109 2.24 -6.74 -5.66
C PHE A 109 1.41 -7.00 -6.92
N GLY A 110 1.92 -6.68 -8.11
CA GLY A 110 1.20 -6.75 -9.37
C GLY A 110 0.41 -5.47 -9.65
N GLU A 111 0.52 -4.95 -10.87
CA GLU A 111 -0.09 -3.66 -11.26
C GLU A 111 -1.61 -3.64 -11.09
N ASP A 112 -2.28 -4.75 -11.35
CA ASP A 112 -3.74 -4.88 -11.24
C ASP A 112 -4.26 -4.77 -9.81
N PHE A 113 -3.39 -5.01 -8.81
CA PHE A 113 -3.77 -5.04 -7.39
C PHE A 113 -3.23 -3.86 -6.59
N VAL A 114 -2.65 -2.88 -7.28
CA VAL A 114 -2.10 -1.66 -6.68
C VAL A 114 -2.85 -0.45 -7.21
N LYS A 115 -3.39 0.38 -6.31
CA LYS A 115 -4.19 1.55 -6.69
C LYS A 115 -3.60 2.85 -6.17
N THR A 116 -3.57 3.85 -7.04
CA THR A 116 -3.34 5.24 -6.62
C THR A 116 -4.67 5.92 -6.33
N ILE A 117 -4.78 6.50 -5.16
CA ILE A 117 -5.93 7.28 -4.69
C ILE A 117 -5.46 8.73 -4.53
N ASN A 118 -6.14 9.65 -5.21
CA ASN A 118 -5.91 11.08 -5.11
C ASN A 118 -7.11 11.79 -4.47
N ASP A 119 -6.98 13.09 -4.23
CA ASP A 119 -8.04 13.91 -3.65
C ASP A 119 -9.40 13.77 -4.35
N LYS A 120 -9.40 13.71 -5.68
CA LYS A 120 -10.63 13.55 -6.46
C LYS A 120 -11.29 12.21 -6.20
N SER A 121 -10.51 11.15 -6.09
CA SER A 121 -11.00 9.80 -5.78
C SER A 121 -11.54 9.70 -4.34
N LEU A 122 -10.93 10.39 -3.38
CA LEU A 122 -11.38 10.41 -1.99
C LEU A 122 -12.73 11.09 -1.79
N ASN A 123 -13.09 12.01 -2.66
CA ASN A 123 -14.36 12.72 -2.61
C ASN A 123 -15.52 11.95 -3.27
N THR A 124 -15.29 10.73 -3.77
CA THR A 124 -16.37 9.89 -4.30
C THR A 124 -17.24 9.28 -3.20
N ASN A 125 -18.51 9.08 -3.49
CA ASN A 125 -19.43 8.31 -2.65
C ASN A 125 -19.17 6.79 -2.73
N TYR A 126 -18.50 6.33 -3.80
CA TYR A 126 -18.28 4.90 -4.09
C TYR A 126 -16.98 4.37 -3.48
N LYS A 127 -16.80 4.55 -2.17
CA LYS A 127 -15.58 4.13 -1.47
C LYS A 127 -15.34 2.62 -1.51
N GLY A 128 -16.40 1.81 -1.59
CA GLY A 128 -16.28 0.36 -1.76
C GLY A 128 -15.54 -0.06 -3.03
N SER A 129 -15.71 0.68 -4.13
CA SER A 129 -15.00 0.41 -5.38
C SER A 129 -13.51 0.79 -5.33
N LEU A 130 -13.12 1.70 -4.43
CA LEU A 130 -11.70 2.05 -4.25
C LEU A 130 -10.91 0.92 -3.60
N VAL A 131 -11.53 0.17 -2.68
CA VAL A 131 -10.83 -0.86 -1.90
C VAL A 131 -10.92 -2.26 -2.49
N GLU A 132 -11.86 -2.48 -3.42
CA GLU A 132 -12.09 -3.79 -4.02
C GLU A 132 -10.85 -4.29 -4.78
N ASN A 133 -10.48 -5.56 -4.59
CA ASN A 133 -9.38 -6.23 -5.29
C ASN A 133 -8.03 -5.47 -5.18
N THR A 134 -7.70 -4.96 -4.01
CA THR A 134 -6.51 -4.14 -3.85
C THR A 134 -5.62 -4.66 -2.74
N LEU A 135 -4.34 -4.89 -3.06
CA LEU A 135 -3.30 -5.29 -2.11
C LEU A 135 -2.48 -4.09 -1.60
N PHE A 136 -2.41 -3.02 -2.39
CA PHE A 136 -1.62 -1.87 -1.97
C PHE A 136 -2.24 -0.57 -2.46
N PHE A 137 -2.35 0.39 -1.54
CA PHE A 137 -2.84 1.73 -1.83
C PHE A 137 -1.69 2.74 -1.79
N ASN A 138 -1.57 3.55 -2.82
CA ASN A 138 -0.81 4.79 -2.76
C ASN A 138 -1.78 5.98 -2.71
N LEU A 139 -1.82 6.67 -1.58
CA LEU A 139 -2.52 7.93 -1.47
C LEU A 139 -1.54 9.03 -1.88
N ASP A 140 -1.71 9.52 -3.11
CA ASP A 140 -0.78 10.46 -3.71
C ASP A 140 -1.36 11.87 -3.76
N GLU A 141 -0.56 12.84 -3.36
CA GLU A 141 -0.91 14.27 -3.38
C GLU A 141 -2.24 14.59 -2.67
N ILE A 142 -2.45 13.98 -1.48
CA ILE A 142 -3.60 14.32 -0.65
C ILE A 142 -3.36 15.71 -0.07
N SER A 143 -4.29 16.65 -0.34
CA SER A 143 -4.19 18.00 0.19
C SER A 143 -4.63 18.11 1.66
N ALA A 144 -4.01 19.03 2.41
CA ALA A 144 -4.39 19.30 3.79
C ALA A 144 -5.89 19.68 3.91
N LYS A 145 -6.43 20.43 2.94
CA LYS A 145 -7.84 20.80 2.90
C LYS A 145 -8.78 19.60 2.84
N ASN A 146 -8.48 18.62 2.02
CA ASN A 146 -9.30 17.42 1.90
C ASN A 146 -9.07 16.45 3.06
N SER A 147 -7.84 16.28 3.51
CA SER A 147 -7.53 15.43 4.66
C SER A 147 -8.13 15.91 5.97
N SER A 148 -8.47 17.20 6.11
CA SER A 148 -9.14 17.75 7.28
C SER A 148 -10.62 17.37 7.41
N SER A 149 -11.26 16.91 6.31
CA SER A 149 -12.65 16.44 6.35
C SER A 149 -12.79 15.23 7.26
N ALA A 150 -13.74 15.26 8.18
CA ALA A 150 -14.00 14.16 9.12
C ALA A 150 -14.31 12.82 8.40
N SER A 151 -15.03 12.89 7.27
CA SER A 151 -15.35 11.73 6.45
C SER A 151 -14.10 11.08 5.86
N ILE A 152 -13.16 11.89 5.35
CA ILE A 152 -11.90 11.40 4.76
C ILE A 152 -10.99 10.87 5.86
N LYS A 153 -10.84 11.57 6.98
CA LYS A 153 -10.07 11.08 8.14
C LYS A 153 -10.56 9.71 8.60
N ASN A 154 -11.86 9.54 8.76
CA ASN A 154 -12.45 8.27 9.17
C ASN A 154 -12.23 7.17 8.13
N PHE A 155 -12.33 7.49 6.85
CA PHE A 155 -12.04 6.54 5.79
C PHE A 155 -10.56 6.11 5.77
N LEU A 156 -9.62 7.04 5.91
CA LEU A 156 -8.19 6.73 6.01
C LEU A 156 -7.88 5.86 7.23
N LYS A 157 -8.44 6.21 8.39
CA LYS A 157 -8.33 5.40 9.61
C LYS A 157 -8.87 3.98 9.39
N ALA A 158 -10.04 3.85 8.75
CA ALA A 158 -10.64 2.57 8.41
C ALA A 158 -9.79 1.75 7.43
N LEU A 159 -9.22 2.38 6.39
CA LEU A 159 -8.31 1.71 5.47
C LEU A 159 -7.10 1.10 6.19
N VAL A 160 -6.56 1.78 7.19
CA VAL A 160 -5.40 1.29 7.96
C VAL A 160 -5.78 0.12 8.86
N THR A 161 -6.86 0.23 9.62
CA THR A 161 -7.13 -0.69 10.75
C THR A 161 -8.23 -1.70 10.52
N ASN A 162 -9.24 -1.40 9.70
CA ASN A 162 -10.40 -2.27 9.56
C ASN A 162 -10.12 -3.44 8.60
N ALA A 163 -10.77 -4.57 8.87
CA ALA A 163 -10.76 -5.72 7.97
C ALA A 163 -11.68 -5.54 6.75
N SER A 164 -12.72 -4.73 6.90
CA SER A 164 -13.72 -4.47 5.87
C SER A 164 -14.32 -3.07 6.00
N ILE A 165 -15.01 -2.64 4.97
CA ILE A 165 -15.79 -1.41 4.94
C ILE A 165 -17.17 -1.67 4.33
N THR A 166 -18.20 -1.13 4.96
CA THR A 166 -19.54 -1.07 4.36
C THR A 166 -19.64 0.22 3.56
N ALA A 167 -19.76 0.11 2.25
CA ALA A 167 -19.86 1.27 1.36
C ALA A 167 -20.55 0.91 0.05
N GLU A 168 -21.17 1.90 -0.57
CA GLU A 168 -21.75 1.76 -1.89
C GLU A 168 -20.67 1.42 -2.94
N LYS A 169 -21.04 0.55 -3.86
CA LYS A 169 -20.26 0.24 -5.05
C LYS A 169 -20.91 0.87 -6.28
N LYS A 170 -20.10 1.38 -7.18
CA LYS A 170 -20.58 1.93 -8.46
C LYS A 170 -21.38 0.85 -9.21
N PHE A 171 -22.58 1.20 -9.66
CA PHE A 171 -23.51 0.30 -10.37
C PHE A 171 -24.09 -0.87 -9.57
N LYS A 172 -23.98 -0.87 -8.24
CA LYS A 172 -24.61 -1.87 -7.36
C LYS A 172 -25.42 -1.13 -6.30
N ASN A 173 -26.73 -1.36 -6.28
CA ASN A 173 -27.70 -0.64 -5.43
C ASN A 173 -27.71 -1.09 -3.94
N LEU A 174 -26.77 -1.92 -3.52
CA LEU A 174 -26.73 -2.43 -2.15
C LEU A 174 -25.38 -2.09 -1.51
N GLU A 175 -25.44 -1.50 -0.34
CA GLU A 175 -24.29 -1.45 0.55
C GLU A 175 -23.83 -2.88 0.84
N LYS A 176 -22.60 -3.19 0.51
CA LYS A 176 -22.01 -4.50 0.76
C LYS A 176 -20.74 -4.33 1.54
N GLU A 177 -20.57 -5.19 2.53
CA GLU A 177 -19.29 -5.31 3.22
C GLU A 177 -18.20 -5.72 2.21
N THR A 178 -17.18 -4.89 2.09
CA THR A 178 -16.06 -5.09 1.16
C THR A 178 -14.78 -5.26 1.98
N PRO A 179 -14.09 -6.41 1.85
CA PRO A 179 -12.82 -6.63 2.54
C PRO A 179 -11.76 -5.60 2.14
N ILE A 180 -10.93 -5.20 3.10
CA ILE A 180 -9.78 -4.32 2.92
C ILE A 180 -8.52 -5.14 3.16
N TYR A 181 -7.89 -5.62 2.11
CA TYR A 181 -6.63 -6.36 2.21
C TYR A 181 -5.41 -5.43 2.20
N GLY A 182 -5.56 -4.27 1.59
CA GLY A 182 -4.44 -3.44 1.18
C GLY A 182 -3.67 -2.74 2.30
N GLN A 183 -2.35 -2.74 2.16
CA GLN A 183 -1.43 -1.91 2.92
C GLN A 183 -1.38 -0.50 2.31
N ILE A 184 -0.98 0.51 3.09
CA ILE A 184 -1.12 1.92 2.69
C ILE A 184 0.21 2.65 2.75
N LEU A 185 0.56 3.26 1.62
CA LEU A 185 1.57 4.30 1.49
C LEU A 185 0.87 5.64 1.24
N ILE A 186 1.33 6.68 1.88
CA ILE A 186 0.86 8.05 1.64
C ILE A 186 2.06 8.88 1.22
N THR A 187 1.95 9.56 0.07
CA THR A 187 3.00 10.43 -0.45
C THR A 187 2.49 11.85 -0.61
N SER A 188 3.29 12.82 -0.21
CA SER A 188 2.95 14.22 -0.41
C SER A 188 4.18 15.10 -0.58
N ASN A 189 4.02 16.17 -1.35
CA ASN A 189 4.99 17.25 -1.46
C ASN A 189 4.78 18.32 -0.38
N GLU A 190 3.63 18.30 0.29
CA GLU A 190 3.29 19.24 1.36
C GLU A 190 3.66 18.65 2.73
N LEU A 191 4.37 19.42 3.55
CA LEU A 191 4.74 19.01 4.91
C LEU A 191 3.53 18.81 5.84
N TYR A 192 2.41 19.41 5.54
CA TYR A 192 1.16 19.37 6.32
C TYR A 192 0.01 18.73 5.55
N ALA A 193 0.32 17.81 4.62
CA ALA A 193 -0.68 17.15 3.78
C ALA A 193 -1.76 16.39 4.57
N LEU A 194 -1.41 15.90 5.75
CA LEU A 194 -2.30 15.15 6.61
C LEU A 194 -2.34 15.81 8.00
N GLU A 195 -3.54 16.10 8.43
CA GLU A 195 -3.76 16.48 9.83
C GLU A 195 -3.79 15.22 10.71
N ILE A 196 -2.59 14.76 11.08
CA ILE A 196 -2.38 13.60 11.96
C ILE A 196 -2.20 14.10 13.38
N GLU A 197 -2.98 13.55 14.31
CA GLU A 197 -2.79 13.79 15.73
C GLU A 197 -1.42 13.24 16.17
N PRO A 198 -0.63 13.95 16.96
CA PRO A 198 0.72 13.51 17.34
C PRO A 198 0.80 12.13 18.01
N SER A 199 -0.31 11.67 18.61
CA SER A 199 -0.45 10.37 19.27
C SER A 199 -1.06 9.28 18.39
N ASP A 200 -1.37 9.56 17.12
CA ASP A 200 -2.02 8.58 16.25
C ASP A 200 -1.02 7.52 15.76
N ARG A 201 -0.97 6.39 16.44
CA ARG A 201 -0.08 5.26 16.16
C ARG A 201 -0.27 4.58 14.80
N ARG A 202 -1.31 4.96 14.05
CA ARG A 202 -1.61 4.40 12.73
C ARG A 202 -0.74 4.94 11.61
N PHE A 203 -0.03 6.03 11.85
CA PHE A 203 0.75 6.71 10.83
C PHE A 203 2.21 6.83 11.27
N THR A 204 3.12 6.29 10.46
CA THR A 204 4.55 6.52 10.62
C THR A 204 5.00 7.50 9.56
N VAL A 205 5.46 8.67 9.98
CA VAL A 205 5.78 9.79 9.10
C VAL A 205 7.29 9.96 8.98
N PHE A 206 7.80 9.94 7.77
CA PHE A 206 9.19 10.27 7.48
C PHE A 206 9.28 11.42 6.48
N SER A 207 10.22 12.32 6.73
CA SER A 207 10.62 13.34 5.76
C SER A 207 11.71 12.77 4.86
N THR A 208 11.63 13.03 3.56
CA THR A 208 12.63 12.60 2.58
C THR A 208 13.85 13.52 2.60
N SER A 209 14.97 13.02 2.08
CA SER A 209 16.12 13.84 1.75
C SER A 209 15.88 14.60 0.47
N GLY A 210 15.99 15.72 0.17
CA GLY A 210 15.83 16.54 -1.01
C GLY A 210 15.59 15.85 -2.37
N ASN A 211 15.85 16.53 -3.45
CA ASN A 211 15.63 16.01 -4.79
C ASN A 211 16.73 15.00 -5.20
N LEU A 212 16.34 13.85 -5.74
CA LEU A 212 17.26 12.78 -6.19
C LEU A 212 18.28 13.23 -7.23
N SER A 213 17.93 14.21 -8.08
CA SER A 213 18.87 14.72 -9.10
C SER A 213 20.14 15.35 -8.53
N HIS A 214 20.14 15.68 -7.24
CA HIS A 214 21.29 16.25 -6.54
C HIS A 214 22.19 15.18 -5.91
N TYR A 215 21.83 13.89 -6.03
CA TYR A 215 22.56 12.78 -5.44
C TYR A 215 23.01 11.82 -6.54
N SER A 216 24.23 11.33 -6.45
CA SER A 216 24.72 10.20 -7.26
C SER A 216 24.56 8.91 -6.47
N PHE A 217 23.87 7.95 -7.04
CA PHE A 217 23.66 6.62 -6.46
C PHE A 217 24.71 5.61 -6.93
#